data_b7b15c21bbdbc3c833d9665705b75dce
#
_entry.id   b7b15c21bbdbc3c833d9665705b75dce
#
_cell.length_a   1.000
_cell.length_b   1.000
_cell.length_c   1.000
_cell.angle_alpha   90.00
_cell.angle_beta   90.00
_cell.angle_gamma   90.00
#
_symmetry.space_group_name_H-M   'P 1'
#
loop_
_entity.id
_entity.type
_entity.pdbx_description
1 polymer ?
#
loop_
_entity_poly.entity_id
_entity_poly.type
_entity_poly.pdbx_seq_one_letter_code
_entity_poly.pdbx_strand_id
1 'polypeptide(L)'
;VDHAHPEYSSPEVTNPRDAALWDKAGELVMHQAAMHAPKFDGNQIKLYKNNVDNKGASYGTHENYLMARQTPFSNIVRLLTPFFVSRQIFTGAGRLGRGQEGQVKEFQISQRADYFEAEVGLETTLKRPIINTRDEPHADPEKYRRLHVIVGDANMSEKATMLKMGTTSLVLALIEAGFDDFGPLELAAPITAMSQVSYDTSLQQVLPMSNGTAMRAIDIQYKFLDTIRGFLYSQNEPDSQTVEILELWQQTLDSLNDPESRFTVAAGYVDWVAKYALMQGYRERDGLDWDSPRLGVIDLQYSDIDPHRGIALKLMNRGSLDTLFTRDQVQGAVSDPPTDTRAYFRGECVRRYPQNVAAASWDSIVFDTGGDTLIRIPTLEPLRGNREAIKALLDRSETAAALIDSLRAPQ
;
A
#
# COMPACT_ATOMS: atom_id res chain seq x y z
N VAL A 1 -15.11 -8.71 -2.33
CA VAL A 1 -15.61 -7.90 -3.46
C VAL A 1 -16.21 -6.63 -2.88
N ASP A 2 -15.65 -5.49 -3.23
CA ASP A 2 -16.16 -4.18 -2.85
C ASP A 2 -16.71 -3.46 -4.09
N HIS A 3 -17.99 -3.02 -4.04
CA HIS A 3 -18.65 -2.31 -5.14
C HIS A 3 -18.46 -2.96 -6.53
N ALA A 4 -18.61 -4.29 -6.61
CA ALA A 4 -18.41 -5.12 -7.80
C ALA A 4 -16.94 -5.18 -8.33
N HIS A 5 -15.97 -4.68 -7.59
CA HIS A 5 -14.55 -4.88 -7.89
C HIS A 5 -14.00 -6.07 -7.09
N PRO A 6 -13.18 -6.94 -7.70
CA PRO A 6 -12.48 -7.98 -6.96
C PRO A 6 -11.45 -7.33 -6.04
N GLU A 7 -11.33 -7.84 -4.82
CA GLU A 7 -10.47 -7.33 -3.78
C GLU A 7 -9.57 -8.44 -3.24
N TYR A 8 -8.31 -8.15 -3.05
CA TYR A 8 -7.36 -8.98 -2.33
C TYR A 8 -6.96 -8.28 -1.04
N SER A 9 -7.03 -9.00 0.07
CA SER A 9 -6.56 -8.53 1.37
C SER A 9 -5.30 -9.31 1.73
N SER A 10 -4.16 -8.61 1.76
CA SER A 10 -2.87 -9.23 2.14
C SER A 10 -2.86 -9.61 3.62
N PRO A 11 -2.09 -10.63 4.01
CA PRO A 11 -1.91 -10.98 5.42
C PRO A 11 -1.15 -9.87 6.19
N GLU A 12 -1.27 -9.90 7.52
CA GLU A 12 -0.50 -9.02 8.40
C GLU A 12 0.99 -9.39 8.36
N VAL A 13 1.84 -8.37 8.31
CA VAL A 13 3.31 -8.49 8.30
C VAL A 13 3.93 -7.47 9.26
N THR A 14 5.19 -7.65 9.63
CA THR A 14 5.91 -6.75 10.55
C THR A 14 6.85 -5.81 9.84
N ASN A 15 7.04 -5.94 8.54
CA ASN A 15 8.01 -5.14 7.80
C ASN A 15 7.51 -4.75 6.40
N PRO A 16 8.02 -3.64 5.82
CA PRO A 16 7.56 -3.12 4.54
C PRO A 16 7.95 -3.98 3.34
N ARG A 17 9.03 -4.76 3.43
CA ARG A 17 9.46 -5.66 2.36
C ARG A 17 8.46 -6.81 2.20
N ASP A 18 8.03 -7.38 3.30
CA ASP A 18 6.99 -8.41 3.29
C ASP A 18 5.62 -7.84 2.86
N ALA A 19 5.28 -6.62 3.26
CA ALA A 19 4.07 -5.97 2.75
C ALA A 19 4.06 -5.89 1.22
N ALA A 20 5.19 -5.54 0.60
CA ALA A 20 5.33 -5.52 -0.85
C ALA A 20 5.29 -6.92 -1.47
N LEU A 21 5.85 -7.94 -0.80
CA LEU A 21 5.83 -9.32 -1.28
C LEU A 21 4.40 -9.88 -1.36
N TRP A 22 3.60 -9.72 -0.29
CA TRP A 22 2.21 -10.22 -0.29
C TRP A 22 1.28 -9.37 -1.14
N ASP A 23 1.54 -8.07 -1.34
CA ASP A 23 0.85 -7.27 -2.35
C ASP A 23 1.10 -7.85 -3.76
N LYS A 24 2.36 -8.20 -4.06
CA LYS A 24 2.73 -8.80 -5.35
C LYS A 24 2.17 -10.21 -5.53
N ALA A 25 2.16 -11.03 -4.48
CA ALA A 25 1.52 -12.34 -4.48
C ALA A 25 0.00 -12.22 -4.75
N GLY A 26 -0.63 -11.16 -4.23
CA GLY A 26 -2.03 -10.83 -4.48
C GLY A 26 -2.36 -10.63 -5.96
N GLU A 27 -1.49 -9.98 -6.74
CA GLU A 27 -1.65 -9.87 -8.19
C GLU A 27 -1.70 -11.25 -8.86
N LEU A 28 -0.83 -12.18 -8.43
CA LEU A 28 -0.80 -13.54 -8.96
C LEU A 28 -2.05 -14.33 -8.57
N VAL A 29 -2.51 -14.23 -7.31
CA VAL A 29 -3.76 -14.83 -6.84
C VAL A 29 -4.94 -14.33 -7.66
N MET A 30 -5.05 -13.03 -7.88
CA MET A 30 -6.14 -12.41 -8.63
C MET A 30 -6.09 -12.79 -10.11
N HIS A 31 -4.89 -12.86 -10.70
CA HIS A 31 -4.72 -13.33 -12.08
C HIS A 31 -5.17 -14.80 -12.23
N GLN A 32 -4.75 -15.69 -11.31
CA GLN A 32 -5.17 -17.08 -11.30
C GLN A 32 -6.68 -17.21 -11.14
N ALA A 33 -7.30 -16.46 -10.25
CA ALA A 33 -8.75 -16.42 -10.07
C ALA A 33 -9.46 -16.01 -11.37
N ALA A 34 -8.97 -14.99 -12.07
CA ALA A 34 -9.53 -14.55 -13.35
C ALA A 34 -9.43 -15.60 -14.44
N MET A 35 -8.32 -16.37 -14.45
CA MET A 35 -8.12 -17.46 -15.43
C MET A 35 -9.05 -18.65 -15.18
N HIS A 36 -9.43 -18.93 -13.92
CA HIS A 36 -10.35 -20.00 -13.55
C HIS A 36 -11.83 -19.59 -13.58
N ALA A 37 -12.11 -18.29 -13.61
CA ALA A 37 -13.46 -17.77 -13.65
C ALA A 37 -14.16 -18.15 -14.97
N PRO A 38 -15.50 -18.39 -14.96
CA PRO A 38 -16.26 -18.60 -16.18
C PRO A 38 -16.09 -17.43 -17.14
N LYS A 39 -15.99 -17.72 -18.42
CA LYS A 39 -15.94 -16.68 -19.46
C LYS A 39 -17.29 -15.97 -19.53
N PHE A 40 -17.25 -14.64 -19.62
CA PHE A 40 -18.42 -13.83 -19.85
C PHE A 40 -18.55 -13.52 -21.35
N ASP A 41 -19.66 -13.88 -21.95
CA ASP A 41 -19.90 -13.79 -23.42
C ASP A 41 -18.75 -14.35 -24.25
N GLY A 42 -18.15 -15.47 -23.80
CA GLY A 42 -17.00 -16.09 -24.46
C GLY A 42 -15.66 -15.38 -24.23
N ASN A 43 -15.64 -14.25 -23.54
CA ASN A 43 -14.44 -13.48 -23.26
C ASN A 43 -13.84 -13.79 -21.89
N GLN A 44 -12.52 -13.83 -21.83
CA GLN A 44 -11.77 -13.94 -20.57
C GLN A 44 -11.90 -12.64 -19.75
N ILE A 45 -12.02 -12.77 -18.42
CA ILE A 45 -11.96 -11.62 -17.50
C ILE A 45 -10.57 -11.02 -17.53
N LYS A 46 -10.49 -9.70 -17.63
CA LYS A 46 -9.25 -8.92 -17.55
C LYS A 46 -9.26 -8.09 -16.28
N LEU A 47 -8.20 -8.15 -15.52
CA LEU A 47 -8.05 -7.39 -14.28
C LEU A 47 -6.94 -6.35 -14.41
N TYR A 48 -7.20 -5.19 -13.88
CA TYR A 48 -6.28 -4.06 -13.86
C TYR A 48 -6.11 -3.57 -12.42
N LYS A 49 -4.87 -3.44 -11.97
CA LYS A 49 -4.53 -2.88 -10.65
C LYS A 49 -4.39 -1.37 -10.78
N ASN A 50 -5.52 -0.69 -10.84
CA ASN A 50 -5.60 0.78 -10.93
C ASN A 50 -6.68 1.32 -9.98
N ASN A 51 -6.79 2.64 -9.88
CA ASN A 51 -7.69 3.30 -8.92
C ASN A 51 -8.84 4.07 -9.56
N VAL A 52 -8.89 4.20 -10.88
CA VAL A 52 -9.89 5.05 -11.55
C VAL A 52 -10.34 4.44 -12.88
N ASP A 53 -11.59 4.71 -13.25
CA ASP A 53 -12.16 4.36 -14.55
C ASP A 53 -12.23 5.54 -15.52
N ASN A 54 -11.81 6.73 -15.12
CA ASN A 54 -11.94 7.99 -15.87
C ASN A 54 -13.38 8.38 -16.25
N LYS A 55 -14.38 7.84 -15.48
CA LYS A 55 -15.81 8.12 -15.64
C LYS A 55 -16.46 8.57 -14.34
N GLY A 56 -15.64 8.96 -13.36
CA GLY A 56 -16.09 9.42 -12.06
C GLY A 56 -15.98 8.39 -10.92
N ALA A 57 -15.72 7.11 -11.20
CA ALA A 57 -15.51 6.13 -10.16
C ALA A 57 -14.03 6.04 -9.75
N SER A 58 -13.79 5.92 -8.45
CA SER A 58 -12.47 5.67 -7.89
C SER A 58 -12.54 4.54 -6.85
N TYR A 59 -11.57 3.62 -6.91
CA TYR A 59 -11.44 2.48 -6.01
C TYR A 59 -10.18 2.61 -5.17
N GLY A 60 -10.19 2.04 -3.96
CA GLY A 60 -9.10 2.18 -3.00
C GLY A 60 -7.97 1.18 -3.21
N THR A 61 -6.77 1.60 -2.83
CA THR A 61 -5.69 0.74 -2.36
C THR A 61 -5.45 1.16 -0.92
N HIS A 62 -5.96 0.36 0.01
CA HIS A 62 -5.97 0.74 1.42
C HIS A 62 -4.73 0.19 2.12
N GLU A 63 -4.09 1.05 2.91
CA GLU A 63 -3.03 0.66 3.82
C GLU A 63 -3.60 0.63 5.24
N ASN A 64 -3.18 -0.36 6.05
CA ASN A 64 -3.62 -0.46 7.43
C ASN A 64 -2.39 -0.60 8.32
N TYR A 65 -2.26 0.31 9.28
CA TYR A 65 -1.18 0.31 10.26
C TYR A 65 -1.76 0.14 11.65
N LEU A 66 -1.21 -0.83 12.39
CA LEU A 66 -1.56 -1.01 13.80
C LEU A 66 -0.75 -0.03 14.63
N MET A 67 -1.42 0.75 15.46
CA MET A 67 -0.81 1.77 16.31
C MET A 67 -1.21 1.59 17.77
N ALA A 68 -0.39 2.10 18.67
CA ALA A 68 -0.72 2.18 20.09
C ALA A 68 -1.95 3.07 20.31
N ARG A 69 -2.93 2.58 21.06
CA ARG A 69 -4.20 3.28 21.37
C ARG A 69 -3.97 4.63 22.04
N GLN A 70 -2.95 4.73 22.87
CA GLN A 70 -2.63 5.95 23.61
C GLN A 70 -2.09 7.10 22.76
N THR A 71 -1.69 6.85 21.50
CA THR A 71 -1.17 7.90 20.60
C THR A 71 -2.27 8.94 20.31
N PRO A 72 -2.06 10.24 20.60
CA PRO A 72 -3.06 11.26 20.36
C PRO A 72 -3.41 11.37 18.86
N PHE A 73 -4.70 11.27 18.54
CA PHE A 73 -5.15 11.31 17.14
C PHE A 73 -4.86 12.68 16.48
N SER A 74 -4.87 13.77 17.26
CA SER A 74 -4.49 15.09 16.78
C SER A 74 -3.07 15.17 16.24
N ASN A 75 -2.11 14.44 16.86
CA ASN A 75 -0.74 14.38 16.37
C ASN A 75 -0.66 13.59 15.06
N ILE A 76 -1.45 12.50 14.94
CA ILE A 76 -1.57 11.73 13.70
C ILE A 76 -2.06 12.64 12.57
N VAL A 77 -3.15 13.38 12.78
CA VAL A 77 -3.70 14.32 11.78
C VAL A 77 -2.67 15.38 11.38
N ARG A 78 -2.11 16.08 12.35
CA ARG A 78 -1.17 17.19 12.12
C ARG A 78 0.06 16.78 11.30
N LEU A 79 0.63 15.62 11.60
CA LEU A 79 1.88 15.17 10.99
C LEU A 79 1.66 14.37 9.70
N LEU A 80 0.61 13.57 9.63
CA LEU A 80 0.37 12.76 8.44
C LEU A 80 -0.28 13.53 7.29
N THR A 81 -1.02 14.62 7.54
CA THR A 81 -1.61 15.42 6.46
C THR A 81 -0.55 15.93 5.47
N PRO A 82 0.50 16.68 5.89
CA PRO A 82 1.55 17.14 4.99
C PRO A 82 2.37 15.96 4.42
N PHE A 83 2.58 14.90 5.20
CA PHE A 83 3.28 13.72 4.72
C PHE A 83 2.51 13.04 3.58
N PHE A 84 1.22 12.77 3.72
CA PHE A 84 0.42 12.12 2.69
C PHE A 84 0.23 12.98 1.45
N VAL A 85 0.05 14.29 1.61
CA VAL A 85 -0.02 15.21 0.47
C VAL A 85 1.27 15.18 -0.34
N SER A 86 2.42 15.19 0.31
CA SER A 86 3.72 15.27 -0.37
C SER A 86 4.27 13.91 -0.83
N ARG A 87 3.99 12.78 -0.13
CA ARG A 87 4.54 11.46 -0.49
C ARG A 87 4.10 10.94 -1.86
N GLN A 88 3.01 11.46 -2.42
CA GLN A 88 2.55 11.03 -3.74
C GLN A 88 3.59 11.24 -4.85
N ILE A 89 4.61 12.09 -4.65
CA ILE A 89 5.71 12.29 -5.60
C ILE A 89 6.51 11.01 -5.86
N PHE A 90 6.49 10.03 -4.94
CA PHE A 90 7.14 8.73 -5.15
C PHE A 90 6.16 7.53 -4.99
N THR A 91 4.97 7.75 -4.45
CA THR A 91 3.95 6.69 -4.32
C THR A 91 2.85 6.78 -5.38
N GLY A 92 2.81 7.81 -6.19
CA GLY A 92 1.83 7.97 -7.26
C GLY A 92 2.02 6.91 -8.35
N ALA A 93 0.91 6.39 -8.86
CA ALA A 93 0.91 5.37 -9.91
C ALA A 93 0.72 5.94 -11.32
N GLY A 94 0.58 7.25 -11.44
CA GLY A 94 0.39 7.95 -12.70
C GLY A 94 -0.98 7.72 -13.35
N ARG A 95 -1.51 8.76 -13.97
CA ARG A 95 -2.79 8.73 -14.67
C ARG A 95 -2.78 9.67 -15.85
N LEU A 96 -3.39 9.23 -16.96
CA LEU A 96 -3.75 10.12 -18.05
C LEU A 96 -5.14 10.72 -17.79
N GLY A 97 -5.22 12.06 -17.79
CA GLY A 97 -6.42 12.81 -17.45
C GLY A 97 -6.35 13.41 -16.05
N ARG A 98 -6.84 14.63 -15.91
CA ARG A 98 -6.97 15.37 -14.65
C ARG A 98 -8.44 15.62 -14.34
N GLY A 99 -8.76 15.84 -13.08
CA GLY A 99 -10.13 15.96 -12.61
C GLY A 99 -10.82 14.60 -12.41
N GLN A 100 -11.97 14.60 -11.74
CA GLN A 100 -12.65 13.35 -11.37
C GLN A 100 -13.04 12.48 -12.57
N GLU A 101 -13.46 13.09 -13.67
CA GLU A 101 -13.84 12.38 -14.90
C GLU A 101 -12.76 12.40 -15.99
N GLY A 102 -11.54 12.84 -15.67
CA GLY A 102 -10.46 12.93 -16.63
C GLY A 102 -10.69 13.98 -17.72
N GLN A 103 -11.35 15.11 -17.37
CA GLN A 103 -11.79 16.14 -18.31
C GLN A 103 -10.60 16.85 -18.99
N VAL A 104 -9.54 17.12 -18.22
CA VAL A 104 -8.32 17.72 -18.73
C VAL A 104 -7.40 16.63 -19.25
N LYS A 105 -7.09 16.66 -20.55
CA LYS A 105 -6.28 15.65 -21.23
C LYS A 105 -4.79 15.90 -21.02
N GLU A 106 -4.31 15.71 -19.80
CA GLU A 106 -2.93 15.82 -19.38
C GLU A 106 -2.59 14.72 -18.39
N PHE A 107 -1.32 14.55 -18.06
CA PHE A 107 -0.86 13.55 -17.11
C PHE A 107 -0.86 14.11 -15.68
N GLN A 108 -1.11 13.24 -14.69
CA GLN A 108 -0.94 13.55 -13.28
C GLN A 108 -0.24 12.42 -12.51
N ILE A 109 0.37 12.77 -11.38
CA ILE A 109 1.20 11.86 -10.57
C ILE A 109 0.34 10.81 -9.86
N SER A 110 -0.70 11.24 -9.13
CA SER A 110 -1.59 10.33 -8.40
C SER A 110 -2.86 10.06 -9.19
N GLN A 111 -3.34 8.83 -9.14
CA GLN A 111 -4.64 8.46 -9.71
C GLN A 111 -5.80 8.98 -8.89
N ARG A 112 -5.60 9.25 -7.58
CA ARG A 112 -6.67 9.50 -6.63
C ARG A 112 -6.74 10.92 -6.09
N ALA A 113 -5.73 11.78 -6.34
CA ALA A 113 -5.64 13.11 -5.73
C ALA A 113 -6.93 13.95 -5.83
N ASP A 114 -7.63 13.89 -6.97
CA ASP A 114 -8.83 14.67 -7.24
C ASP A 114 -10.09 14.19 -6.51
N TYR A 115 -10.00 13.06 -5.82
CA TYR A 115 -11.13 12.45 -5.11
C TYR A 115 -11.10 12.72 -3.59
N PHE A 116 -10.14 13.52 -3.11
CA PHE A 116 -10.04 13.92 -1.70
C PHE A 116 -10.65 15.30 -1.52
N GLU A 117 -11.70 15.37 -0.69
CA GLU A 117 -12.52 16.56 -0.51
C GLU A 117 -12.57 17.04 0.95
N ALA A 118 -12.01 16.26 1.88
CA ALA A 118 -11.95 16.58 3.29
C ALA A 118 -10.55 16.32 3.85
N GLU A 119 -10.15 17.03 4.90
CA GLU A 119 -8.88 16.78 5.58
C GLU A 119 -9.01 15.55 6.49
N VAL A 120 -10.06 15.49 7.29
CA VAL A 120 -10.34 14.41 8.26
C VAL A 120 -11.78 13.97 8.14
N GLY A 121 -12.04 12.68 8.17
CA GLY A 121 -13.41 12.15 8.12
C GLY A 121 -13.47 10.62 8.16
N LEU A 122 -14.67 10.08 8.18
CA LEU A 122 -14.95 8.63 8.23
C LEU A 122 -15.22 8.02 6.85
N GLU A 123 -15.61 8.85 5.89
CA GLU A 123 -16.11 8.42 4.59
C GLU A 123 -15.01 7.78 3.74
N THR A 124 -15.37 6.79 2.96
CA THR A 124 -14.45 6.09 2.04
C THR A 124 -14.89 6.16 0.58
N THR A 125 -16.14 6.53 0.33
CA THR A 125 -16.74 6.53 -1.01
C THR A 125 -16.98 7.93 -1.55
N LEU A 126 -17.59 8.80 -0.75
CA LEU A 126 -17.87 10.21 -1.08
C LEU A 126 -17.15 11.10 -0.06
N LYS A 127 -16.78 12.33 -0.45
CA LYS A 127 -16.09 13.29 0.42
C LYS A 127 -14.89 12.66 1.15
N ARG A 128 -14.09 11.92 0.42
CA ARG A 128 -12.95 11.17 0.98
C ARG A 128 -12.00 12.09 1.72
N PRO A 129 -11.65 11.76 2.97
CA PRO A 129 -10.67 12.53 3.73
C PRO A 129 -9.23 12.07 3.43
N ILE A 130 -8.28 12.99 3.59
CA ILE A 130 -6.84 12.66 3.60
C ILE A 130 -6.53 11.75 4.79
N ILE A 131 -7.06 12.07 5.98
CA ILE A 131 -6.94 11.25 7.19
C ILE A 131 -8.28 10.61 7.51
N ASN A 132 -8.35 9.29 7.38
CA ASN A 132 -9.55 8.52 7.69
C ASN A 132 -9.62 8.21 9.19
N THR A 133 -10.81 8.35 9.80
CA THR A 133 -11.03 8.14 11.23
C THR A 133 -11.53 6.74 11.58
N ARG A 134 -11.60 5.80 10.63
CA ARG A 134 -11.89 4.40 10.92
C ARG A 134 -10.84 3.82 11.86
N ASP A 135 -11.29 3.07 12.85
CA ASP A 135 -10.46 2.67 13.96
C ASP A 135 -10.63 1.21 14.40
N GLU A 136 -11.41 0.39 13.72
CA GLU A 136 -11.57 -1.03 14.09
C GLU A 136 -10.22 -1.78 13.94
N PRO A 137 -9.52 -2.12 15.06
CA PRO A 137 -8.14 -2.60 14.96
C PRO A 137 -8.02 -4.06 14.51
N HIS A 138 -9.12 -4.83 14.55
CA HIS A 138 -9.07 -6.30 14.44
C HIS A 138 -8.02 -6.93 15.36
N ALA A 139 -7.85 -6.33 16.53
CA ALA A 139 -6.91 -6.65 17.58
C ALA A 139 -7.54 -6.20 18.92
N ASP A 140 -6.78 -6.26 20.03
CA ASP A 140 -7.25 -5.78 21.32
C ASP A 140 -7.49 -4.23 21.26
N PRO A 141 -8.74 -3.75 21.31
CA PRO A 141 -9.05 -2.34 21.15
C PRO A 141 -8.60 -1.46 22.31
N GLU A 142 -8.31 -2.04 23.49
CA GLU A 142 -7.76 -1.30 24.63
C GLU A 142 -6.28 -0.94 24.43
N LYS A 143 -5.57 -1.74 23.61
CA LYS A 143 -4.15 -1.56 23.35
C LYS A 143 -3.88 -0.87 22.01
N TYR A 144 -4.70 -1.17 21.02
CA TYR A 144 -4.41 -0.86 19.63
C TYR A 144 -5.49 -0.02 18.95
N ARG A 145 -5.05 0.74 17.99
CA ARG A 145 -5.85 1.46 17.00
C ARG A 145 -5.39 1.02 15.60
N ARG A 146 -6.30 0.95 14.66
CA ARG A 146 -5.97 0.82 13.24
C ARG A 146 -5.98 2.18 12.58
N LEU A 147 -4.84 2.62 12.07
CA LEU A 147 -4.82 3.73 11.12
C LEU A 147 -5.19 3.19 9.73
N HIS A 148 -6.35 3.61 9.24
CA HIS A 148 -6.86 3.22 7.93
C HIS A 148 -6.51 4.30 6.91
N VAL A 149 -5.52 4.04 6.04
CA VAL A 149 -5.02 4.99 5.04
C VAL A 149 -5.65 4.67 3.69
N ILE A 150 -6.34 5.66 3.12
CA ILE A 150 -7.08 5.52 1.86
C ILE A 150 -6.49 6.36 0.71
N VAL A 151 -5.46 7.17 0.96
CA VAL A 151 -4.88 8.09 -0.04
C VAL A 151 -3.92 7.44 -1.02
N GLY A 152 -3.49 6.18 -0.78
CA GLY A 152 -2.51 5.49 -1.61
C GLY A 152 -3.03 5.12 -2.99
N ASP A 153 -2.14 5.17 -3.98
CA ASP A 153 -2.37 4.61 -5.31
C ASP A 153 -1.99 3.12 -5.37
N ALA A 154 -2.54 2.41 -6.36
CA ALA A 154 -2.23 1.03 -6.67
C ALA A 154 -0.91 0.93 -7.46
N ASN A 155 0.19 0.67 -6.76
CA ASN A 155 1.50 0.55 -7.36
C ASN A 155 1.70 -0.82 -8.04
N MET A 156 2.30 -0.82 -9.23
CA MET A 156 2.82 -2.01 -9.89
C MET A 156 4.25 -2.30 -9.43
N SER A 157 5.03 -1.24 -9.16
CA SER A 157 6.41 -1.33 -8.67
C SER A 157 6.48 -1.86 -7.24
N GLU A 158 7.28 -2.91 -7.04
CA GLU A 158 7.55 -3.51 -5.74
C GLU A 158 8.30 -2.53 -4.82
N LYS A 159 9.28 -1.78 -5.35
CA LYS A 159 10.01 -0.74 -4.61
C LYS A 159 9.12 0.43 -4.20
N ALA A 160 8.20 0.87 -5.07
CA ALA A 160 7.26 1.93 -4.72
C ALA A 160 6.32 1.49 -3.59
N THR A 161 5.85 0.24 -3.61
CA THR A 161 5.05 -0.34 -2.52
C THR A 161 5.86 -0.43 -1.22
N MET A 162 7.10 -0.91 -1.27
CA MET A 162 7.99 -0.99 -0.10
C MET A 162 8.27 0.40 0.49
N LEU A 163 8.56 1.42 -0.34
CA LEU A 163 8.73 2.80 0.09
C LEU A 163 7.47 3.36 0.75
N LYS A 164 6.30 3.16 0.12
CA LYS A 164 5.02 3.61 0.63
C LYS A 164 4.76 3.09 2.05
N MET A 165 4.95 1.80 2.26
CA MET A 165 4.74 1.16 3.56
C MET A 165 5.83 1.55 4.56
N GLY A 166 7.09 1.54 4.15
CA GLY A 166 8.23 1.79 5.02
C GLY A 166 8.31 3.23 5.51
N THR A 167 8.19 4.20 4.60
CA THR A 167 8.25 5.62 4.99
C THR A 167 7.10 6.01 5.91
N THR A 168 5.89 5.48 5.65
CA THR A 168 4.73 5.71 6.52
C THR A 168 4.96 5.08 7.89
N SER A 169 5.45 3.84 7.96
CA SER A 169 5.76 3.15 9.22
C SER A 169 6.78 3.93 10.07
N LEU A 170 7.82 4.48 9.43
CA LEU A 170 8.82 5.29 10.12
C LEU A 170 8.25 6.60 10.69
N VAL A 171 7.41 7.29 9.93
CA VAL A 171 6.70 8.49 10.42
C VAL A 171 5.81 8.14 11.62
N LEU A 172 5.06 7.03 11.53
CA LEU A 172 4.20 6.56 12.62
C LEU A 172 4.99 6.19 13.87
N ALA A 173 6.14 5.55 13.73
CA ALA A 173 7.01 5.20 14.86
C ALA A 173 7.46 6.44 15.64
N LEU A 174 7.80 7.54 14.96
CA LEU A 174 8.13 8.80 15.62
C LEU A 174 6.93 9.42 16.34
N ILE A 175 5.76 9.40 15.71
CA ILE A 175 4.52 9.89 16.32
C ILE A 175 4.19 9.09 17.59
N GLU A 176 4.34 7.78 17.58
CA GLU A 176 4.13 6.90 18.75
C GLU A 176 5.18 7.13 19.85
N ALA A 177 6.41 7.47 19.48
CA ALA A 177 7.46 7.85 20.43
C ALA A 177 7.22 9.23 21.06
N GLY A 178 6.15 9.93 20.66
CA GLY A 178 5.84 11.29 21.14
C GLY A 178 6.77 12.36 20.57
N PHE A 179 7.52 12.07 19.53
CA PHE A 179 8.34 13.05 18.84
C PHE A 179 7.49 13.88 17.90
N ASP A 180 7.50 15.18 18.06
CA ASP A 180 6.65 16.11 17.30
C ASP A 180 7.38 17.33 16.70
N ASP A 181 8.70 17.39 16.85
CA ASP A 181 9.52 18.49 16.33
C ASP A 181 9.92 18.28 14.85
N PHE A 182 8.93 18.20 13.99
CA PHE A 182 9.16 18.21 12.53
C PHE A 182 9.28 19.64 11.97
N GLY A 183 9.18 20.64 12.83
CA GLY A 183 9.08 22.04 12.44
C GLY A 183 7.71 22.37 11.82
N PRO A 184 7.58 23.54 11.20
CA PRO A 184 6.30 24.04 10.71
C PRO A 184 5.94 23.43 9.32
N LEU A 185 5.50 22.19 9.32
CA LEU A 185 5.10 21.46 8.09
C LEU A 185 3.61 21.53 7.78
N GLU A 186 2.81 22.25 8.56
CA GLU A 186 1.38 22.35 8.36
C GLU A 186 1.05 23.11 7.06
N LEU A 187 0.25 22.50 6.19
CA LEU A 187 -0.20 23.09 4.93
C LEU A 187 -1.36 24.06 5.17
N ALA A 188 -1.36 25.22 4.50
CA ALA A 188 -2.45 26.18 4.59
C ALA A 188 -3.76 25.69 3.95
N ALA A 189 -3.68 24.83 2.94
CA ALA A 189 -4.81 24.29 2.20
C ALA A 189 -4.52 22.84 1.71
N PRO A 190 -4.58 21.82 2.59
CA PRO A 190 -4.16 20.46 2.27
C PRO A 190 -4.87 19.83 1.08
N ILE A 191 -6.18 20.04 0.95
CA ILE A 191 -6.98 19.46 -0.16
C ILE A 191 -6.55 20.06 -1.51
N THR A 192 -6.39 21.37 -1.58
CA THR A 192 -5.89 22.04 -2.79
C THR A 192 -4.46 21.60 -3.10
N ALA A 193 -3.60 21.50 -2.08
CA ALA A 193 -2.22 21.05 -2.23
C ALA A 193 -2.15 19.62 -2.79
N MET A 194 -3.10 18.75 -2.41
CA MET A 194 -3.17 17.37 -2.93
C MET A 194 -3.26 17.33 -4.46
N SER A 195 -4.16 18.09 -5.06
CA SER A 195 -4.29 18.19 -6.53
C SER A 195 -3.12 18.95 -7.15
N GLN A 196 -2.64 20.03 -6.52
CA GLN A 196 -1.51 20.82 -7.04
C GLN A 196 -0.24 19.98 -7.18
N VAL A 197 0.09 19.16 -6.17
CA VAL A 197 1.23 18.24 -6.22
C VAL A 197 1.03 17.20 -7.32
N SER A 198 -0.18 16.64 -7.43
CA SER A 198 -0.48 15.62 -8.43
C SER A 198 -0.36 16.13 -9.87
N TYR A 199 -0.70 17.39 -10.12
CA TYR A 199 -0.65 17.99 -11.45
C TYR A 199 0.75 18.45 -11.86
N ASP A 200 1.67 18.57 -10.92
CA ASP A 200 3.02 19.05 -11.18
C ASP A 200 4.03 17.92 -11.40
N THR A 201 4.11 17.42 -12.62
CA THR A 201 5.14 16.42 -12.99
C THR A 201 6.56 16.99 -13.00
N SER A 202 6.73 18.32 -12.89
CA SER A 202 8.04 18.97 -12.76
C SER A 202 8.58 18.94 -11.33
N LEU A 203 7.73 18.73 -10.32
CA LEU A 203 8.01 18.77 -8.88
C LEU A 203 8.52 20.13 -8.39
N GLN A 204 8.13 21.22 -9.07
CA GLN A 204 8.51 22.60 -8.73
C GLN A 204 7.39 23.39 -8.05
N GLN A 205 6.16 22.85 -8.01
CA GLN A 205 5.02 23.51 -7.38
C GLN A 205 5.31 23.82 -5.92
N VAL A 206 5.16 25.08 -5.57
CA VAL A 206 5.34 25.59 -4.21
C VAL A 206 3.99 25.61 -3.50
N LEU A 207 3.93 25.02 -2.31
CA LEU A 207 2.74 24.87 -1.50
C LEU A 207 2.77 25.90 -0.34
N PRO A 208 1.72 26.69 -0.12
CA PRO A 208 1.63 27.57 1.02
C PRO A 208 1.57 26.81 2.35
N MET A 209 2.38 27.20 3.33
CA MET A 209 2.37 26.65 4.68
C MET A 209 1.56 27.56 5.61
N SER A 210 0.98 27.02 6.69
CA SER A 210 0.16 27.76 7.66
C SER A 210 0.91 28.91 8.36
N ASN A 211 2.22 28.83 8.45
CA ASN A 211 3.08 29.86 9.04
C ASN A 211 3.46 31.01 8.08
N GLY A 212 2.91 31.02 6.87
CA GLY A 212 3.19 32.04 5.84
C GLY A 212 4.45 31.78 4.99
N THR A 213 5.18 30.68 5.25
CA THR A 213 6.26 30.22 4.34
C THR A 213 5.69 29.39 3.19
N ALA A 214 6.56 28.90 2.33
CA ALA A 214 6.16 28.01 1.25
C ALA A 214 7.23 26.95 1.00
N MET A 215 6.82 25.70 0.64
CA MET A 215 7.70 24.56 0.40
C MET A 215 7.22 23.74 -0.80
N ARG A 216 8.14 23.15 -1.54
CA ARG A 216 7.78 22.13 -2.53
C ARG A 216 7.47 20.81 -1.82
N ALA A 217 6.68 19.94 -2.45
CA ALA A 217 6.40 18.62 -1.90
C ALA A 217 7.69 17.81 -1.60
N ILE A 218 8.70 17.94 -2.45
CA ILE A 218 9.98 17.27 -2.27
C ILE A 218 10.76 17.79 -1.04
N ASP A 219 10.69 19.11 -0.77
CA ASP A 219 11.35 19.71 0.40
C ASP A 219 10.67 19.26 1.71
N ILE A 220 9.34 19.08 1.69
CA ILE A 220 8.59 18.50 2.81
C ILE A 220 9.07 17.08 3.09
N GLN A 221 9.25 16.26 2.05
CA GLN A 221 9.72 14.88 2.19
C GLN A 221 11.16 14.79 2.69
N TYR A 222 12.06 15.65 2.22
CA TYR A 222 13.42 15.74 2.79
C TYR A 222 13.37 16.10 4.29
N LYS A 223 12.51 17.02 4.68
CA LYS A 223 12.38 17.41 6.08
C LYS A 223 11.92 16.24 6.96
N PHE A 224 10.97 15.43 6.47
CA PHE A 224 10.57 14.18 7.15
C PHE A 224 11.75 13.20 7.26
N LEU A 225 12.42 12.91 6.15
CA LEU A 225 13.55 11.99 6.12
C LEU A 225 14.67 12.41 7.08
N ASP A 226 15.10 13.68 7.04
CA ASP A 226 16.19 14.18 7.88
C ASP A 226 15.82 14.13 9.37
N THR A 227 14.59 14.51 9.71
CA THR A 227 14.08 14.46 11.08
C THR A 227 14.05 13.02 11.60
N ILE A 228 13.50 12.09 10.81
CA ILE A 228 13.41 10.66 11.18
C ILE A 228 14.80 10.06 11.34
N ARG A 229 15.69 10.31 10.38
CA ARG A 229 17.07 9.84 10.43
C ARG A 229 17.78 10.36 11.70
N GLY A 230 17.70 11.67 11.96
CA GLY A 230 18.29 12.27 13.14
C GLY A 230 17.77 11.66 14.44
N PHE A 231 16.46 11.44 14.56
CA PHE A 231 15.84 10.79 15.72
C PHE A 231 16.34 9.35 15.90
N LEU A 232 16.24 8.51 14.87
CA LEU A 232 16.61 7.10 14.97
C LEU A 232 18.06 6.91 15.38
N TYR A 233 19.01 7.62 14.72
CA TYR A 233 20.43 7.52 15.07
C TYR A 233 20.76 8.13 16.44
N SER A 234 19.92 9.03 16.98
CA SER A 234 20.10 9.53 18.35
C SER A 234 19.70 8.51 19.42
N GLN A 235 18.84 7.56 19.09
CA GLN A 235 18.38 6.52 20.04
C GLN A 235 19.34 5.33 20.05
N ASN A 236 19.58 4.73 18.91
CA ASN A 236 20.50 3.63 18.68
C ASN A 236 20.75 3.50 17.18
N GLU A 237 21.67 2.62 16.78
CA GLU A 237 21.86 2.26 15.38
C GLU A 237 20.59 1.54 14.87
N PRO A 238 19.95 2.03 13.78
CA PRO A 238 18.78 1.38 13.21
C PRO A 238 19.09 -0.01 12.68
N ASP A 239 18.08 -0.90 12.67
CA ASP A 239 18.21 -2.20 12.03
C ASP A 239 18.40 -2.08 10.51
N SER A 240 18.86 -3.17 9.87
CA SER A 240 19.20 -3.17 8.44
C SER A 240 18.01 -2.87 7.52
N GLN A 241 16.78 -3.24 7.88
CA GLN A 241 15.59 -2.95 7.08
C GLN A 241 15.22 -1.46 7.17
N THR A 242 15.33 -0.89 8.35
CA THR A 242 15.15 0.56 8.56
C THR A 242 16.18 1.36 7.76
N VAL A 243 17.44 0.93 7.79
CA VAL A 243 18.51 1.55 6.97
C VAL A 243 18.19 1.45 5.48
N GLU A 244 17.77 0.28 4.99
CA GLU A 244 17.36 0.07 3.59
C GLU A 244 16.26 1.05 3.16
N ILE A 245 15.25 1.28 4.00
CA ILE A 245 14.17 2.23 3.69
C ILE A 245 14.68 3.68 3.68
N LEU A 246 15.50 4.07 4.65
CA LEU A 246 16.06 5.43 4.71
C LEU A 246 16.96 5.74 3.50
N GLU A 247 17.79 4.79 3.08
CA GLU A 247 18.65 4.91 1.91
C GLU A 247 17.84 4.97 0.61
N LEU A 248 16.84 4.08 0.45
CA LEU A 248 15.99 4.07 -0.72
C LEU A 248 15.14 5.35 -0.80
N TRP A 249 14.65 5.86 0.34
CA TRP A 249 13.93 7.13 0.40
C TRP A 249 14.81 8.30 -0.03
N GLN A 250 16.03 8.40 0.53
CA GLN A 250 17.01 9.41 0.13
C GLN A 250 17.31 9.35 -1.38
N GLN A 251 17.69 8.16 -1.87
CA GLN A 251 17.98 7.95 -3.29
C GLN A 251 16.81 8.36 -4.18
N THR A 252 15.58 8.06 -3.74
CA THR A 252 14.36 8.40 -4.48
C THR A 252 14.16 9.91 -4.56
N LEU A 253 14.30 10.62 -3.43
CA LEU A 253 14.16 12.07 -3.39
C LEU A 253 15.25 12.75 -4.23
N ASP A 254 16.50 12.30 -4.12
CA ASP A 254 17.62 12.83 -4.92
C ASP A 254 17.37 12.66 -6.41
N SER A 255 16.92 11.46 -6.82
CA SER A 255 16.62 11.16 -8.22
C SER A 255 15.42 11.96 -8.74
N LEU A 256 14.39 12.16 -7.92
CA LEU A 256 13.22 12.96 -8.30
C LEU A 256 13.53 14.45 -8.37
N ASN A 257 14.42 14.95 -7.53
CA ASN A 257 14.81 16.37 -7.52
C ASN A 257 15.68 16.78 -8.70
N ASP A 258 16.45 15.84 -9.25
CA ASP A 258 17.27 16.07 -10.44
C ASP A 258 16.51 15.67 -11.73
N PRO A 259 16.25 16.61 -12.67
CA PRO A 259 15.47 16.31 -13.87
C PRO A 259 16.03 15.20 -14.76
N GLU A 260 17.36 15.02 -14.82
CA GLU A 260 17.99 13.96 -15.60
C GLU A 260 17.85 12.61 -14.91
N SER A 261 18.19 12.52 -13.63
CA SER A 261 18.08 11.31 -12.82
C SER A 261 16.63 10.83 -12.65
N ARG A 262 15.67 11.74 -12.68
CA ARG A 262 14.23 11.40 -12.63
C ARG A 262 13.86 10.39 -13.70
N PHE A 263 14.28 10.58 -14.93
CA PHE A 263 13.91 9.72 -16.05
C PHE A 263 14.93 8.62 -16.34
N THR A 264 16.10 8.64 -15.72
CA THR A 264 17.13 7.60 -15.89
C THR A 264 17.22 6.66 -14.68
N VAL A 265 16.94 7.14 -13.48
CA VAL A 265 17.02 6.36 -12.24
C VAL A 265 15.63 6.10 -11.65
N ALA A 266 14.87 7.16 -11.31
CA ALA A 266 13.57 6.98 -10.66
C ALA A 266 12.55 6.27 -11.57
N ALA A 267 12.65 6.40 -12.89
CA ALA A 267 11.84 5.64 -13.84
C ALA A 267 12.00 4.10 -13.70
N GLY A 268 13.09 3.64 -13.09
CA GLY A 268 13.31 2.23 -12.82
C GLY A 268 12.43 1.65 -11.70
N TYR A 269 11.78 2.49 -10.88
CA TYR A 269 10.99 1.97 -9.74
C TYR A 269 9.88 2.90 -9.23
N VAL A 270 9.73 4.12 -9.74
CA VAL A 270 8.60 5.02 -9.42
C VAL A 270 7.57 4.93 -10.53
N ASP A 271 6.41 4.36 -10.26
CA ASP A 271 5.41 4.01 -11.28
C ASP A 271 5.00 5.18 -12.17
N TRP A 272 4.68 6.36 -11.59
CA TRP A 272 4.25 7.49 -12.41
C TRP A 272 5.35 7.99 -13.34
N VAL A 273 6.62 7.92 -12.90
CA VAL A 273 7.77 8.34 -13.72
C VAL A 273 7.99 7.36 -14.87
N ALA A 274 7.97 6.05 -14.57
CA ALA A 274 8.06 5.00 -15.60
C ALA A 274 6.96 5.13 -16.67
N LYS A 275 5.72 5.33 -16.22
CA LYS A 275 4.55 5.49 -17.09
C LYS A 275 4.63 6.78 -17.91
N TYR A 276 5.01 7.90 -17.29
CA TYR A 276 5.17 9.19 -17.97
C TYR A 276 6.27 9.11 -19.06
N ALA A 277 7.44 8.57 -18.71
CA ALA A 277 8.55 8.40 -19.65
C ALA A 277 8.15 7.52 -20.86
N LEU A 278 7.43 6.42 -20.58
CA LEU A 278 6.90 5.56 -21.63
C LEU A 278 5.96 6.31 -22.58
N MET A 279 5.01 7.07 -22.02
CA MET A 279 4.04 7.84 -22.82
C MET A 279 4.70 8.95 -23.61
N GLN A 280 5.68 9.65 -23.02
CA GLN A 280 6.47 10.68 -23.72
C GLN A 280 7.22 10.07 -24.91
N GLY A 281 7.85 8.91 -24.75
CA GLY A 281 8.49 8.22 -25.87
C GLY A 281 7.54 7.89 -27.02
N TYR A 282 6.28 7.53 -26.72
CA TYR A 282 5.25 7.33 -27.75
C TYR A 282 4.81 8.66 -28.38
N ARG A 283 4.65 9.72 -27.59
CA ARG A 283 4.28 11.05 -28.08
C ARG A 283 5.31 11.59 -29.06
N GLU A 284 6.58 11.55 -28.68
CA GLU A 284 7.69 12.05 -29.51
C GLU A 284 7.87 11.23 -30.78
N ARG A 285 7.82 9.90 -30.68
CA ARG A 285 8.02 9.01 -31.83
C ARG A 285 6.88 9.11 -32.85
N ASP A 286 5.62 9.19 -32.39
CA ASP A 286 4.43 9.02 -33.22
C ASP A 286 3.66 10.35 -33.39
N GLY A 287 4.15 11.47 -32.82
CA GLY A 287 3.52 12.80 -32.93
C GLY A 287 2.16 12.86 -32.23
N LEU A 288 2.01 12.22 -31.05
CA LEU A 288 0.73 12.11 -30.34
C LEU A 288 0.52 13.26 -29.35
N ASP A 289 -0.70 13.76 -29.26
CA ASP A 289 -1.14 14.63 -28.17
C ASP A 289 -1.65 13.82 -26.97
N TRP A 290 -1.76 14.46 -25.79
CA TRP A 290 -2.23 13.80 -24.57
C TRP A 290 -3.67 13.25 -24.64
N ASP A 291 -4.48 13.73 -25.57
CA ASP A 291 -5.85 13.24 -25.82
C ASP A 291 -5.90 12.00 -26.72
N SER A 292 -4.74 11.54 -27.23
CA SER A 292 -4.68 10.37 -28.08
C SER A 292 -5.26 9.12 -27.40
N PRO A 293 -6.23 8.43 -28.02
CA PRO A 293 -6.78 7.18 -27.48
C PRO A 293 -5.73 6.10 -27.22
N ARG A 294 -4.62 6.14 -27.98
CA ARG A 294 -3.51 5.20 -27.82
C ARG A 294 -2.82 5.36 -26.47
N LEU A 295 -2.64 6.60 -25.99
CA LEU A 295 -2.07 6.86 -24.66
C LEU A 295 -3.01 6.37 -23.57
N GLY A 296 -4.32 6.50 -23.73
CA GLY A 296 -5.30 5.93 -22.79
C GLY A 296 -5.23 4.40 -22.71
N VAL A 297 -4.98 3.73 -23.83
CA VAL A 297 -4.76 2.26 -23.83
C VAL A 297 -3.45 1.91 -23.13
N ILE A 298 -2.37 2.68 -23.30
CA ILE A 298 -1.09 2.47 -22.62
C ILE A 298 -1.25 2.66 -21.11
N ASP A 299 -1.99 3.71 -20.69
CA ASP A 299 -2.28 3.95 -19.27
C ASP A 299 -2.95 2.75 -18.62
N LEU A 300 -4.02 2.24 -19.22
CA LEU A 300 -4.74 1.09 -18.72
C LEU A 300 -3.88 -0.19 -18.73
N GLN A 301 -3.18 -0.46 -19.83
CA GLN A 301 -2.34 -1.65 -19.96
C GLN A 301 -1.10 -1.64 -19.05
N TYR A 302 -0.65 -0.49 -18.58
CA TYR A 302 0.41 -0.43 -17.57
C TYR A 302 0.01 -1.20 -16.31
N SER A 303 -1.25 -1.12 -15.94
CA SER A 303 -1.83 -1.74 -14.75
C SER A 303 -2.45 -3.14 -14.98
N ASP A 304 -2.35 -3.72 -16.18
CA ASP A 304 -2.85 -5.08 -16.48
C ASP A 304 -1.99 -6.11 -15.74
N ILE A 305 -2.61 -6.94 -14.88
CA ILE A 305 -1.91 -7.96 -14.09
C ILE A 305 -1.65 -9.26 -14.86
N ASP A 306 -2.02 -9.35 -16.13
CA ASP A 306 -1.68 -10.49 -16.98
C ASP A 306 -0.19 -10.43 -17.39
N PRO A 307 0.64 -11.44 -17.04
CA PRO A 307 2.07 -11.46 -17.36
C PRO A 307 2.40 -11.33 -18.85
N HIS A 308 1.47 -11.71 -19.73
CA HIS A 308 1.66 -11.65 -21.17
C HIS A 308 1.24 -10.32 -21.79
N ARG A 309 0.40 -9.53 -21.09
CA ARG A 309 -0.15 -8.28 -21.62
C ARG A 309 0.34 -7.06 -20.87
N GLY A 310 0.42 -7.13 -19.53
CA GLY A 310 0.75 -6.02 -18.66
C GLY A 310 2.05 -5.34 -19.03
N ILE A 311 2.02 -4.02 -19.20
CA ILE A 311 3.21 -3.25 -19.59
C ILE A 311 4.21 -3.20 -18.44
N ALA A 312 3.76 -2.91 -17.22
CA ALA A 312 4.66 -2.90 -16.05
C ALA A 312 5.38 -4.25 -15.87
N LEU A 313 4.65 -5.36 -16.01
CA LEU A 313 5.22 -6.71 -15.91
C LEU A 313 6.23 -7.00 -17.02
N LYS A 314 5.98 -6.48 -18.23
CA LYS A 314 6.96 -6.59 -19.34
C LYS A 314 8.21 -5.74 -19.09
N LEU A 315 8.06 -4.57 -18.47
CA LEU A 315 9.20 -3.72 -18.08
C LEU A 315 10.05 -4.42 -17.01
N MET A 316 9.42 -5.05 -16.00
CA MET A 316 10.09 -5.88 -15.00
C MET A 316 10.87 -7.04 -15.64
N ASN A 317 10.24 -7.80 -16.53
CA ASN A 317 10.86 -8.92 -17.22
C ASN A 317 12.07 -8.51 -18.11
N ARG A 318 12.14 -7.24 -18.51
CA ARG A 318 13.27 -6.68 -19.31
C ARG A 318 14.32 -5.98 -18.45
N GLY A 319 14.10 -5.89 -17.14
CA GLY A 319 14.97 -5.13 -16.22
C GLY A 319 14.86 -3.60 -16.38
N SER A 320 13.79 -3.10 -17.00
CA SER A 320 13.52 -1.66 -17.13
C SER A 320 12.68 -1.11 -15.97
N LEU A 321 12.02 -1.97 -15.23
CA LEU A 321 11.39 -1.72 -13.94
C LEU A 321 11.96 -2.74 -12.94
N ASP A 322 12.51 -2.24 -11.84
CA ASP A 322 13.20 -3.05 -10.84
C ASP A 322 12.26 -4.03 -10.14
N THR A 323 12.80 -5.19 -9.76
CA THR A 323 12.11 -6.18 -8.93
C THR A 323 12.86 -6.40 -7.63
N LEU A 324 12.13 -6.62 -6.54
CA LEU A 324 12.67 -6.97 -5.23
C LEU A 324 12.65 -8.48 -4.99
N PHE A 325 11.77 -9.19 -5.69
CA PHE A 325 11.48 -10.59 -5.43
C PHE A 325 11.71 -11.46 -6.66
N THR A 326 12.19 -12.67 -6.40
CA THR A 326 12.21 -13.71 -7.42
C THR A 326 10.80 -14.25 -7.65
N ARG A 327 10.59 -14.87 -8.81
CA ARG A 327 9.33 -15.55 -9.11
C ARG A 327 8.97 -16.60 -8.06
N ASP A 328 9.96 -17.35 -7.55
CA ASP A 328 9.74 -18.40 -6.55
C ASP A 328 9.30 -17.82 -5.19
N GLN A 329 9.85 -16.67 -4.79
CA GLN A 329 9.40 -15.96 -3.59
C GLN A 329 7.95 -15.53 -3.71
N VAL A 330 7.56 -14.91 -4.83
CA VAL A 330 6.17 -14.49 -5.07
C VAL A 330 5.24 -15.71 -5.14
N GLN A 331 5.63 -16.79 -5.81
CA GLN A 331 4.84 -18.01 -5.89
C GLN A 331 4.70 -18.69 -4.51
N GLY A 332 5.75 -18.68 -3.69
CA GLY A 332 5.69 -19.19 -2.31
C GLY A 332 4.70 -18.39 -1.47
N ALA A 333 4.70 -17.06 -1.57
CA ALA A 333 3.79 -16.18 -0.84
C ALA A 333 2.30 -16.34 -1.23
N VAL A 334 1.98 -16.97 -2.37
CA VAL A 334 0.59 -17.31 -2.74
C VAL A 334 0.00 -18.36 -1.79
N SER A 335 0.81 -19.32 -1.33
CA SER A 335 0.36 -20.46 -0.53
C SER A 335 0.86 -20.46 0.91
N ASP A 336 1.98 -19.82 1.17
CA ASP A 336 2.62 -19.82 2.49
C ASP A 336 2.33 -18.48 3.21
N PRO A 337 1.83 -18.52 4.46
CA PRO A 337 1.58 -17.32 5.24
C PRO A 337 2.87 -16.69 5.75
N PRO A 338 2.87 -15.37 6.09
CA PRO A 338 3.96 -14.75 6.85
C PRO A 338 4.24 -15.53 8.13
N THR A 339 5.52 -15.58 8.53
CA THR A 339 5.94 -16.42 9.66
C THR A 339 6.00 -15.66 11.00
N ASP A 340 5.90 -14.36 10.98
CA ASP A 340 6.18 -13.44 12.09
C ASP A 340 4.93 -12.89 12.79
N THR A 341 3.73 -13.20 12.28
CA THR A 341 2.46 -12.74 12.82
C THR A 341 1.46 -13.88 13.01
N ARG A 342 0.28 -13.58 13.59
CA ARG A 342 -0.87 -14.49 13.69
C ARG A 342 -1.38 -15.01 12.33
N ALA A 343 -0.96 -14.38 11.21
CA ALA A 343 -1.26 -14.88 9.87
C ALA A 343 -0.70 -16.30 9.67
N TYR A 344 0.43 -16.63 10.30
CA TYR A 344 0.96 -18.00 10.28
C TYR A 344 -0.01 -19.00 10.89
N PHE A 345 -0.50 -18.76 12.10
CA PHE A 345 -1.47 -19.65 12.75
C PHE A 345 -2.74 -19.81 11.90
N ARG A 346 -3.29 -18.70 11.40
CA ARG A 346 -4.50 -18.70 10.58
C ARG A 346 -4.30 -19.50 9.29
N GLY A 347 -3.21 -19.21 8.55
CA GLY A 347 -2.89 -19.89 7.30
C GLY A 347 -2.64 -21.39 7.50
N GLU A 348 -1.87 -21.79 8.53
CA GLU A 348 -1.62 -23.17 8.86
C GLU A 348 -2.90 -23.93 9.27
N CYS A 349 -3.81 -23.31 10.01
CA CYS A 349 -5.10 -23.93 10.35
C CYS A 349 -5.95 -24.18 9.09
N VAL A 350 -6.04 -23.21 8.19
CA VAL A 350 -6.77 -23.39 6.94
C VAL A 350 -6.15 -24.50 6.09
N ARG A 351 -4.82 -24.58 6.04
CA ARG A 351 -4.09 -25.59 5.27
C ARG A 351 -4.21 -27.00 5.86
N ARG A 352 -4.10 -27.12 7.19
CA ARG A 352 -4.05 -28.44 7.88
C ARG A 352 -5.45 -29.01 8.15
N TYR A 353 -6.43 -28.15 8.40
CA TYR A 353 -7.78 -28.56 8.81
C TYR A 353 -8.89 -27.97 7.92
N PRO A 354 -8.77 -28.06 6.58
CA PRO A 354 -9.68 -27.36 5.64
C PRO A 354 -11.15 -27.77 5.83
N GLN A 355 -11.41 -29.00 6.30
CA GLN A 355 -12.76 -29.50 6.54
C GLN A 355 -13.35 -29.02 7.89
N ASN A 356 -12.52 -28.53 8.79
CA ASN A 356 -12.95 -28.10 10.12
C ASN A 356 -12.93 -26.58 10.29
N VAL A 357 -12.30 -25.81 9.40
CA VAL A 357 -12.31 -24.35 9.45
C VAL A 357 -13.61 -23.85 8.82
N ALA A 358 -14.57 -23.45 9.66
CA ALA A 358 -15.84 -22.86 9.20
C ALA A 358 -15.69 -21.40 8.78
N ALA A 359 -14.82 -20.63 9.44
CA ALA A 359 -14.50 -19.25 9.09
C ALA A 359 -13.11 -18.85 9.60
N ALA A 360 -12.45 -17.95 8.89
CA ALA A 360 -11.22 -17.31 9.32
C ALA A 360 -11.33 -15.81 9.06
N SER A 361 -11.04 -14.99 10.08
CA SER A 361 -11.01 -13.54 10.00
C SER A 361 -9.66 -13.00 10.49
N TRP A 362 -9.49 -11.69 10.49
CA TRP A 362 -8.28 -11.04 10.99
C TRP A 362 -8.01 -11.40 12.47
N ASP A 363 -9.05 -11.48 13.30
CA ASP A 363 -8.99 -11.57 14.76
C ASP A 363 -9.42 -12.91 15.32
N SER A 364 -9.84 -13.86 14.50
CA SER A 364 -10.29 -15.17 14.97
C SER A 364 -10.34 -16.25 13.90
N ILE A 365 -10.29 -17.51 14.35
CA ILE A 365 -10.62 -18.69 13.56
C ILE A 365 -11.81 -19.39 14.21
N VAL A 366 -12.75 -19.84 13.40
CA VAL A 366 -13.92 -20.60 13.84
C VAL A 366 -13.82 -22.01 13.31
N PHE A 367 -13.87 -22.98 14.21
CA PHE A 367 -13.81 -24.40 13.88
C PHE A 367 -15.17 -25.07 14.02
N ASP A 368 -15.45 -25.97 13.09
CA ASP A 368 -16.49 -26.99 13.19
C ASP A 368 -15.81 -28.34 13.44
N THR A 369 -16.01 -28.89 14.61
CA THR A 369 -15.48 -30.22 15.03
C THR A 369 -16.55 -31.30 15.05
N GLY A 370 -17.74 -31.04 14.47
CA GLY A 370 -18.88 -31.98 14.44
C GLY A 370 -19.71 -32.01 15.72
N GLY A 371 -19.49 -31.04 16.63
CA GLY A 371 -20.33 -30.87 17.82
C GLY A 371 -21.52 -29.93 17.60
N ASP A 372 -22.34 -29.74 18.64
CA ASP A 372 -23.53 -28.89 18.54
C ASP A 372 -23.22 -27.38 18.38
N THR A 373 -21.98 -26.96 18.64
CA THR A 373 -21.58 -25.54 18.58
C THR A 373 -20.25 -25.37 17.89
N LEU A 374 -20.13 -24.27 17.12
CA LEU A 374 -18.87 -23.84 16.55
C LEU A 374 -17.92 -23.29 17.64
N ILE A 375 -16.63 -23.53 17.48
CA ILE A 375 -15.60 -23.12 18.42
C ILE A 375 -14.82 -21.96 17.84
N ARG A 376 -14.90 -20.78 18.45
CA ARG A 376 -14.14 -19.61 18.07
C ARG A 376 -12.83 -19.53 18.89
N ILE A 377 -11.71 -19.43 18.21
CA ILE A 377 -10.39 -19.14 18.79
C ILE A 377 -10.04 -17.69 18.43
N PRO A 378 -10.01 -16.78 19.42
CA PRO A 378 -9.63 -15.39 19.18
C PRO A 378 -8.11 -15.27 18.99
N THR A 379 -7.71 -14.37 18.11
CA THR A 379 -6.30 -14.05 17.80
C THR A 379 -6.08 -12.53 17.90
N LEU A 380 -6.43 -11.93 19.04
CA LEU A 380 -6.44 -10.47 19.24
C LEU A 380 -5.05 -9.84 19.33
N GLU A 381 -4.01 -10.64 19.60
CA GLU A 381 -2.61 -10.17 19.63
C GLU A 381 -1.92 -10.49 18.31
N PRO A 382 -1.64 -9.49 17.45
CA PRO A 382 -1.17 -9.72 16.08
C PRO A 382 0.18 -10.44 15.99
N LEU A 383 1.05 -10.29 16.98
CA LEU A 383 2.37 -10.95 17.04
C LEU A 383 2.34 -12.33 17.70
N ARG A 384 1.25 -12.72 18.33
CA ARG A 384 1.04 -14.10 18.84
C ARG A 384 0.53 -15.00 17.73
N GLY A 385 0.88 -16.29 17.79
CA GLY A 385 0.53 -17.22 16.71
C GLY A 385 1.50 -17.17 15.53
N ASN A 386 2.65 -16.53 15.67
CA ASN A 386 3.76 -16.59 14.74
C ASN A 386 4.36 -18.03 14.74
N ARG A 387 5.21 -18.30 13.74
CA ARG A 387 5.81 -19.62 13.53
C ARG A 387 6.57 -20.13 14.75
N GLU A 388 7.37 -19.28 15.38
CA GLU A 388 8.19 -19.64 16.53
C GLU A 388 7.34 -20.12 17.70
N ALA A 389 6.26 -19.40 18.00
CA ALA A 389 5.39 -19.70 19.13
C ALA A 389 4.49 -20.92 18.91
N ILE A 390 4.00 -21.17 17.67
CA ILE A 390 2.88 -22.11 17.48
C ILE A 390 3.23 -23.35 16.65
N LYS A 391 4.37 -23.36 15.91
CA LYS A 391 4.71 -24.46 14.99
C LYS A 391 4.76 -25.81 15.71
N ALA A 392 5.41 -25.90 16.87
CA ALA A 392 5.53 -27.14 17.62
C ALA A 392 4.17 -27.69 18.11
N LEU A 393 3.23 -26.81 18.43
CA LEU A 393 1.87 -27.19 18.78
C LEU A 393 1.10 -27.72 17.57
N LEU A 394 1.17 -27.02 16.44
CA LEU A 394 0.55 -27.45 15.19
C LEU A 394 1.09 -28.80 14.71
N ASP A 395 2.40 -29.02 14.80
CA ASP A 395 3.05 -30.26 14.34
C ASP A 395 2.65 -31.49 15.16
N ARG A 396 2.30 -31.32 16.43
CA ARG A 396 1.81 -32.42 17.30
C ARG A 396 0.28 -32.59 17.29
N SER A 397 -0.45 -31.66 16.66
CA SER A 397 -1.92 -31.68 16.61
C SER A 397 -2.38 -32.23 15.25
N GLU A 398 -2.67 -33.55 15.22
CA GLU A 398 -3.09 -34.18 13.96
C GLU A 398 -4.51 -33.81 13.55
N THR A 399 -5.35 -33.38 14.49
CA THR A 399 -6.74 -32.96 14.24
C THR A 399 -7.03 -31.58 14.81
N ALA A 400 -8.05 -30.91 14.27
CA ALA A 400 -8.54 -29.63 14.79
C ALA A 400 -8.99 -29.74 16.25
N ALA A 401 -9.62 -30.84 16.65
CA ALA A 401 -10.03 -31.10 18.04
C ALA A 401 -8.82 -31.15 18.98
N ALA A 402 -7.76 -31.92 18.64
CA ALA A 402 -6.54 -32.00 19.43
C ALA A 402 -5.83 -30.64 19.58
N LEU A 403 -5.84 -29.80 18.50
CA LEU A 403 -5.33 -28.45 18.58
C LEU A 403 -6.11 -27.57 19.55
N ILE A 404 -7.44 -27.61 19.48
CA ILE A 404 -8.34 -26.85 20.36
C ILE A 404 -8.18 -27.25 21.81
N ASP A 405 -8.14 -28.55 22.11
CA ASP A 405 -7.94 -29.06 23.46
C ASP A 405 -6.59 -28.58 24.02
N SER A 406 -5.54 -28.64 23.23
CA SER A 406 -4.21 -28.13 23.61
C SER A 406 -4.18 -26.63 23.87
N LEU A 407 -4.93 -25.83 23.10
CA LEU A 407 -5.03 -24.38 23.29
C LEU A 407 -5.84 -23.97 24.50
N ARG A 408 -6.75 -24.84 24.95
CA ARG A 408 -7.60 -24.64 26.16
C ARG A 408 -6.99 -25.22 27.47
N ALA A 409 -6.02 -26.10 27.35
CA ALA A 409 -5.34 -26.61 28.50
C ALA A 409 -4.68 -25.48 29.30
N PRO A 410 -4.84 -25.45 30.63
CA PRO A 410 -4.14 -24.46 31.45
C PRO A 410 -2.62 -24.65 31.31
N GLN A 411 -1.93 -23.56 31.02
CA GLN A 411 -0.45 -23.51 30.95
C GLN A 411 0.17 -23.51 32.31
#